data_e6dcbc758f2a2358fef738545b71ba5c
#
_entry.id   e6dcbc758f2a2358fef738545b71ba5c
#
_cell.length_a   1.000
_cell.length_b   1.000
_cell.length_c   1.000
_cell.angle_alpha   90.00
_cell.angle_beta   90.00
_cell.angle_gamma   90.00
#
_symmetry.space_group_name_H-M   'P 1'
#
loop_
_entity.id
_entity.type
_entity.pdbx_description
1 polymer ?
#
loop_
_entity_poly.entity_id
_entity_poly.type
_entity_poly.pdbx_seq_one_letter_code
_entity_poly.pdbx_strand_id
1 'polypeptide(L)'
;WKLDYLVGVATEESRRREGHFWDVFVKMLHDEEAAGKPITYLVPVNPAVYAPMGFTFIGNVASYELTEKAKQTLTRTVCQDTPEDCGRAAVYMEQWLGARYEMYTRRDAAYVSRLIKELASENGTLEFLEQDGRLVGLDAYWGWEVREHRLLYAEDAYTVKTGEKPWNMARLTNIGALLAAFGLKQAEQQGEEKRMLTLCIRMNDPILEMNNGEFVWTIGETGSSLKARKPEPDTCGCTENVSIWLETKPEELVSWLFGCRKAEEIWGGQLENKGLAEILAQVDTVNGVYLDEIV
;
A
#
# COMPACT_ATOMS: atom_id res chain seq x y z
N TRP A 1 6.96 -6.94 3.68
CA TRP A 1 6.25 -6.92 4.97
C TRP A 1 5.25 -8.06 5.09
N LYS A 2 4.92 -8.43 6.31
CA LYS A 2 3.76 -9.27 6.64
C LYS A 2 2.74 -8.35 7.29
N LEU A 3 1.74 -7.93 6.50
CA LEU A 3 0.69 -7.01 6.94
C LEU A 3 -0.59 -7.78 7.23
N ASP A 4 -1.43 -7.19 8.08
CA ASP A 4 -2.75 -7.73 8.35
C ASP A 4 -3.82 -6.92 7.61
N TYR A 5 -4.73 -7.66 6.96
CA TYR A 5 -5.85 -7.13 6.19
C TYR A 5 -7.12 -7.17 7.04
N LEU A 6 -7.77 -6.04 7.21
CA LEU A 6 -8.98 -5.92 7.99
C LEU A 6 -10.20 -6.18 7.11
N VAL A 7 -10.93 -7.22 7.44
CA VAL A 7 -12.09 -7.70 6.68
C VAL A 7 -13.24 -8.10 7.60
N GLY A 8 -14.48 -8.12 7.08
CA GLY A 8 -15.64 -8.62 7.80
C GLY A 8 -16.09 -7.73 8.98
N VAL A 9 -15.80 -6.43 8.92
CA VAL A 9 -16.18 -5.49 9.97
C VAL A 9 -17.67 -5.21 9.90
N ALA A 10 -18.42 -5.63 10.90
CA ALA A 10 -19.86 -5.43 10.99
C ALA A 10 -20.30 -5.06 12.42
N THR A 11 -21.36 -4.30 12.52
CA THR A 11 -22.06 -4.03 13.79
C THR A 11 -23.52 -4.37 13.60
N GLU A 12 -24.08 -5.15 14.51
CA GLU A 12 -25.51 -5.48 14.53
C GLU A 12 -26.34 -4.19 14.47
N GLU A 13 -27.37 -4.19 13.65
CA GLU A 13 -28.14 -2.98 13.34
C GLU A 13 -28.72 -2.30 14.58
N SER A 14 -29.25 -3.10 15.52
CA SER A 14 -29.79 -2.65 16.81
C SER A 14 -28.76 -2.02 17.75
N ARG A 15 -27.46 -2.30 17.54
CA ARG A 15 -26.33 -1.85 18.37
C ARG A 15 -25.46 -0.78 17.67
N ARG A 16 -25.88 -0.28 16.53
CA ARG A 16 -25.16 0.79 15.80
C ARG A 16 -25.22 2.10 16.59
N ARG A 17 -24.14 2.90 16.50
CA ARG A 17 -23.95 4.20 17.17
C ARG A 17 -23.72 4.12 18.68
N GLU A 18 -23.46 2.94 19.23
CA GLU A 18 -23.10 2.72 20.65
C GLU A 18 -21.58 2.77 20.90
N GLY A 19 -20.74 3.02 19.88
CA GLY A 19 -19.29 3.13 20.02
C GLY A 19 -18.53 1.82 19.82
N HIS A 20 -19.18 0.66 19.75
CA HIS A 20 -18.54 -0.67 19.66
C HIS A 20 -17.52 -0.81 18.53
N PHE A 21 -17.82 -0.19 17.36
CA PHE A 21 -16.88 -0.15 16.25
C PHE A 21 -15.57 0.52 16.65
N TRP A 22 -15.64 1.68 17.30
CA TRP A 22 -14.49 2.43 17.75
C TRP A 22 -13.65 1.63 18.76
N ASP A 23 -14.27 1.04 19.77
CA ASP A 23 -13.59 0.28 20.82
C ASP A 23 -12.84 -0.92 20.25
N VAL A 24 -13.46 -1.67 19.32
CA VAL A 24 -12.83 -2.81 18.66
C VAL A 24 -11.64 -2.37 17.81
N PHE A 25 -11.80 -1.29 17.03
CA PHE A 25 -10.73 -0.78 16.17
C PHE A 25 -9.56 -0.22 16.96
N VAL A 26 -9.80 0.54 18.02
CA VAL A 26 -8.73 1.07 18.88
C VAL A 26 -7.95 -0.09 19.50
N LYS A 27 -8.66 -1.09 20.03
CA LYS A 27 -7.99 -2.28 20.57
C LYS A 27 -7.15 -2.99 19.52
N MET A 28 -7.68 -3.23 18.33
CA MET A 28 -6.97 -3.84 17.23
C MET A 28 -5.73 -3.03 16.82
N LEU A 29 -5.83 -1.70 16.74
CA LEU A 29 -4.68 -0.84 16.43
C LEU A 29 -3.57 -0.97 17.49
N HIS A 30 -3.91 -1.08 18.78
CA HIS A 30 -2.91 -1.37 19.83
C HIS A 30 -2.31 -2.77 19.71
N ASP A 31 -3.10 -3.77 19.31
CA ASP A 31 -2.57 -5.14 19.08
C ASP A 31 -1.58 -5.14 17.88
N GLU A 32 -1.86 -4.40 16.80
CA GLU A 32 -0.96 -4.22 15.64
C GLU A 32 0.32 -3.46 16.02
N GLU A 33 0.19 -2.39 16.82
CA GLU A 33 1.32 -1.63 17.37
C GLU A 33 2.23 -2.55 18.20
N ALA A 34 1.64 -3.33 19.12
CA ALA A 34 2.38 -4.27 19.97
C ALA A 34 3.05 -5.39 19.16
N ALA A 35 2.45 -5.80 18.03
CA ALA A 35 3.03 -6.74 17.09
C ALA A 35 4.15 -6.13 16.21
N GLY A 36 4.41 -4.84 16.34
CA GLY A 36 5.45 -4.13 15.57
C GLY A 36 5.14 -3.99 14.07
N LYS A 37 3.87 -4.05 13.70
CA LYS A 37 3.45 -3.89 12.30
C LYS A 37 3.62 -2.43 11.87
N PRO A 38 4.14 -2.14 10.66
CA PRO A 38 4.29 -0.76 10.19
C PRO A 38 2.96 -0.07 9.91
N ILE A 39 2.06 -0.81 9.29
CA ILE A 39 0.70 -0.40 8.93
C ILE A 39 -0.25 -1.58 9.00
N THR A 40 -1.54 -1.30 9.12
CA THR A 40 -2.64 -2.23 8.77
C THR A 40 -3.47 -1.62 7.65
N TYR A 41 -4.20 -2.44 6.87
CA TYR A 41 -4.93 -1.93 5.71
C TYR A 41 -6.30 -2.61 5.54
N LEU A 42 -7.16 -1.96 4.76
CA LEU A 42 -8.49 -2.44 4.41
C LEU A 42 -8.92 -1.92 3.03
N VAL A 43 -9.95 -2.54 2.47
CA VAL A 43 -10.73 -2.00 1.35
C VAL A 43 -12.03 -1.41 1.92
N PRO A 44 -12.21 -0.09 1.90
CA PRO A 44 -13.35 0.53 2.56
C PRO A 44 -14.63 0.41 1.74
N VAL A 45 -15.72 -0.03 2.37
CA VAL A 45 -17.07 0.15 1.81
C VAL A 45 -17.46 1.63 1.86
N ASN A 46 -17.13 2.31 2.96
CA ASN A 46 -17.33 3.75 3.13
C ASN A 46 -16.09 4.37 3.81
N PRO A 47 -15.24 5.11 3.09
CA PRO A 47 -14.03 5.72 3.63
C PRO A 47 -14.25 6.63 4.84
N ALA A 48 -15.40 7.32 4.91
CA ALA A 48 -15.72 8.24 5.99
C ALA A 48 -15.84 7.56 7.37
N VAL A 49 -16.02 6.24 7.40
CA VAL A 49 -16.05 5.46 8.64
C VAL A 49 -14.65 5.30 9.24
N TYR A 50 -13.62 5.17 8.40
CA TYR A 50 -12.24 4.86 8.79
C TYR A 50 -11.34 6.09 8.91
N ALA A 51 -11.64 7.15 8.15
CA ALA A 51 -10.86 8.39 8.16
C ALA A 51 -10.67 9.01 9.57
N PRO A 52 -11.69 9.06 10.46
CA PRO A 52 -11.51 9.58 11.83
C PRO A 52 -10.50 8.79 12.68
N MET A 53 -10.18 7.56 12.30
CA MET A 53 -9.18 6.71 12.94
C MET A 53 -7.78 6.84 12.33
N GLY A 54 -7.60 7.79 11.40
CA GLY A 54 -6.32 8.06 10.72
C GLY A 54 -6.01 7.10 9.57
N PHE A 55 -7.01 6.39 9.02
CA PHE A 55 -6.86 5.68 7.76
C PHE A 55 -6.87 6.64 6.58
N THR A 56 -6.02 6.39 5.62
CA THR A 56 -5.93 7.17 4.38
C THR A 56 -5.71 6.26 3.19
N PHE A 57 -6.09 6.71 1.99
CA PHE A 57 -5.79 5.98 0.78
C PHE A 57 -4.29 5.89 0.53
N ILE A 58 -3.85 4.71 0.10
CA ILE A 58 -2.46 4.38 -0.23
C ILE A 58 -2.28 3.88 -1.67
N GLY A 59 -3.34 3.77 -2.44
CA GLY A 59 -3.27 3.33 -3.82
C GLY A 59 -4.59 3.49 -4.55
N ASN A 60 -4.48 3.55 -5.87
CA ASN A 60 -5.59 3.48 -6.80
C ASN A 60 -5.55 2.13 -7.53
N VAL A 61 -6.72 1.58 -7.83
CA VAL A 61 -6.83 0.43 -8.72
C VAL A 61 -7.37 0.87 -10.07
N ALA A 62 -6.67 0.50 -11.13
CA ALA A 62 -7.12 0.69 -12.50
C ALA A 62 -8.00 -0.49 -12.93
N SER A 63 -9.09 -0.19 -13.63
CA SER A 63 -9.94 -1.18 -14.29
C SER A 63 -9.54 -1.30 -15.76
N TYR A 64 -9.51 -2.52 -16.26
CA TYR A 64 -9.17 -2.81 -17.65
C TYR A 64 -10.22 -3.70 -18.28
N GLU A 65 -10.36 -3.59 -19.61
CA GLU A 65 -11.13 -4.51 -20.43
C GLU A 65 -10.30 -4.96 -21.63
N LEU A 66 -10.58 -6.16 -22.13
CA LEU A 66 -9.98 -6.61 -23.39
C LEU A 66 -10.52 -5.76 -24.55
N THR A 67 -9.63 -5.41 -25.49
CA THR A 67 -10.04 -4.80 -26.75
C THR A 67 -10.94 -5.75 -27.54
N GLU A 68 -11.82 -5.22 -28.40
CA GLU A 68 -12.69 -6.05 -29.24
C GLU A 68 -11.90 -7.03 -30.16
N LYS A 69 -10.75 -6.59 -30.61
CA LYS A 69 -9.83 -7.47 -31.34
C LYS A 69 -9.30 -8.61 -30.46
N ALA A 70 -8.86 -8.32 -29.24
CA ALA A 70 -8.37 -9.32 -28.31
C ALA A 70 -9.45 -10.34 -27.94
N LYS A 71 -10.69 -9.91 -27.72
CA LYS A 71 -11.83 -10.80 -27.46
C LYS A 71 -12.05 -11.82 -28.58
N GLN A 72 -11.72 -11.47 -29.84
CA GLN A 72 -11.92 -12.30 -31.02
C GLN A 72 -10.72 -13.18 -31.36
N THR A 73 -9.50 -12.75 -31.00
CA THR A 73 -8.26 -13.39 -31.47
C THR A 73 -7.52 -14.20 -30.42
N LEU A 74 -7.78 -13.91 -29.12
CA LEU A 74 -7.12 -14.66 -28.05
C LEU A 74 -7.78 -16.01 -27.82
N THR A 75 -6.96 -17.05 -27.72
CA THR A 75 -7.40 -18.37 -27.25
C THR A 75 -7.56 -18.34 -25.73
N ARG A 76 -8.65 -18.92 -25.22
CA ARG A 76 -8.95 -19.04 -23.80
C ARG A 76 -8.85 -20.51 -23.38
N THR A 77 -8.10 -20.76 -22.31
CA THR A 77 -7.95 -22.09 -21.71
C THR A 77 -8.11 -22.00 -20.20
N VAL A 78 -8.96 -22.84 -19.63
CA VAL A 78 -9.19 -22.85 -18.18
C VAL A 78 -7.92 -23.27 -17.46
N CYS A 79 -7.47 -22.45 -16.51
CA CYS A 79 -6.39 -22.75 -15.58
C CYS A 79 -6.87 -23.81 -14.59
N GLN A 80 -6.26 -25.00 -14.61
CA GLN A 80 -6.62 -26.09 -13.72
C GLN A 80 -5.87 -26.00 -12.38
N ASP A 81 -6.45 -26.53 -11.29
CA ASP A 81 -5.77 -26.62 -9.98
C ASP A 81 -4.69 -27.73 -10.01
N THR A 82 -3.69 -27.55 -10.86
CA THR A 82 -2.51 -28.41 -10.99
C THR A 82 -1.24 -27.62 -10.65
N PRO A 83 -0.18 -28.29 -10.16
CA PRO A 83 1.08 -27.60 -9.88
C PRO A 83 1.66 -26.86 -11.11
N GLU A 84 1.46 -27.37 -12.31
CA GLU A 84 1.95 -26.79 -13.56
C GLU A 84 1.19 -25.49 -13.89
N ASP A 85 -0.15 -25.53 -13.94
CA ASP A 85 -0.97 -24.38 -14.27
C ASP A 85 -0.89 -23.30 -13.18
N CYS A 86 -0.96 -23.70 -11.90
CA CYS A 86 -0.81 -22.77 -10.78
C CYS A 86 0.56 -22.07 -10.79
N GLY A 87 1.64 -22.81 -11.08
CA GLY A 87 2.98 -22.25 -11.22
C GLY A 87 3.09 -21.28 -12.39
N ARG A 88 2.52 -21.64 -13.54
CA ARG A 88 2.52 -20.79 -14.76
C ARG A 88 1.74 -19.49 -14.53
N ALA A 89 0.56 -19.58 -13.93
CA ALA A 89 -0.26 -18.41 -13.60
C ALA A 89 0.43 -17.51 -12.56
N ALA A 90 1.02 -18.09 -11.51
CA ALA A 90 1.75 -17.34 -10.48
C ALA A 90 2.93 -16.54 -11.07
N VAL A 91 3.75 -17.15 -11.91
CA VAL A 91 4.87 -16.47 -12.60
C VAL A 91 4.35 -15.29 -13.43
N TYR A 92 3.28 -15.49 -14.18
CA TYR A 92 2.68 -14.41 -14.99
C TYR A 92 2.16 -13.27 -14.12
N MET A 93 1.42 -13.59 -13.03
CA MET A 93 0.90 -12.60 -12.09
C MET A 93 2.02 -11.76 -11.46
N GLU A 94 3.08 -12.39 -10.96
CA GLU A 94 4.25 -11.71 -10.37
C GLU A 94 4.93 -10.78 -11.37
N GLN A 95 5.11 -11.22 -12.63
CA GLN A 95 5.71 -10.40 -13.68
C GLN A 95 4.81 -9.20 -14.03
N TRP A 96 3.50 -9.43 -14.19
CA TRP A 96 2.55 -8.38 -14.53
C TRP A 96 2.42 -7.32 -13.42
N LEU A 97 2.34 -7.76 -12.16
CA LEU A 97 2.26 -6.88 -10.98
C LEU A 97 3.57 -6.13 -10.77
N GLY A 98 4.70 -6.82 -10.78
CA GLY A 98 6.01 -6.21 -10.55
C GLY A 98 6.45 -5.21 -11.64
N ALA A 99 5.87 -5.30 -12.86
CA ALA A 99 6.08 -4.31 -13.90
C ALA A 99 5.28 -3.00 -13.68
N ARG A 100 4.28 -3.00 -12.77
CA ARG A 100 3.32 -1.88 -12.60
C ARG A 100 3.28 -1.29 -11.21
N TYR A 101 3.62 -2.10 -10.20
CA TYR A 101 3.48 -1.73 -8.79
C TYR A 101 4.74 -2.06 -8.02
N GLU A 102 5.17 -1.17 -7.16
CA GLU A 102 6.31 -1.43 -6.25
C GLU A 102 5.87 -2.18 -5.00
N MET A 103 4.60 -2.03 -4.61
CA MET A 103 4.03 -2.74 -3.49
C MET A 103 2.78 -3.51 -3.92
N TYR A 104 2.83 -4.82 -3.83
CA TYR A 104 1.68 -5.69 -4.12
C TYR A 104 1.72 -6.97 -3.27
N THR A 105 0.58 -7.62 -3.13
CA THR A 105 0.51 -8.94 -2.47
C THR A 105 1.11 -10.00 -3.37
N ARG A 106 2.03 -10.79 -2.82
CA ARG A 106 2.72 -11.86 -3.55
C ARG A 106 1.74 -12.94 -4.01
N ARG A 107 1.86 -13.36 -5.27
CA ARG A 107 1.00 -14.33 -5.95
C ARG A 107 1.77 -15.61 -6.26
N ASP A 108 1.95 -16.49 -5.28
CA ASP A 108 2.59 -17.80 -5.51
C ASP A 108 1.59 -18.86 -6.00
N ALA A 109 2.08 -20.07 -6.31
CA ALA A 109 1.24 -21.16 -6.79
C ALA A 109 0.17 -21.59 -5.76
N ALA A 110 0.45 -21.44 -4.46
CA ALA A 110 -0.53 -21.75 -3.41
C ALA A 110 -1.68 -20.72 -3.40
N TYR A 111 -1.35 -19.44 -3.64
CA TYR A 111 -2.35 -18.40 -3.86
C TYR A 111 -3.25 -18.73 -5.06
N VAL A 112 -2.66 -19.10 -6.20
CA VAL A 112 -3.44 -19.44 -7.41
C VAL A 112 -4.35 -20.64 -7.17
N SER A 113 -3.86 -21.70 -6.52
CA SER A 113 -4.69 -22.87 -6.15
C SER A 113 -5.88 -22.47 -5.27
N ARG A 114 -5.67 -21.57 -4.30
CA ARG A 114 -6.76 -21.04 -3.47
C ARG A 114 -7.74 -20.21 -4.31
N LEU A 115 -7.24 -19.29 -5.15
CA LEU A 115 -8.06 -18.45 -6.03
C LEU A 115 -8.96 -19.29 -6.96
N ILE A 116 -8.43 -20.37 -7.55
CA ILE A 116 -9.23 -21.27 -8.40
C ILE A 116 -10.40 -21.88 -7.60
N LYS A 117 -10.18 -22.28 -6.35
CA LYS A 117 -11.23 -22.85 -5.48
C LYS A 117 -12.24 -21.81 -5.07
N GLU A 118 -11.81 -20.60 -4.74
CA GLU A 118 -12.69 -19.46 -4.43
C GLU A 118 -13.56 -19.11 -5.65
N LEU A 119 -12.96 -18.99 -6.83
CA LEU A 119 -13.72 -18.75 -8.07
C LEU A 119 -14.74 -19.86 -8.33
N ALA A 120 -14.34 -21.12 -8.18
CA ALA A 120 -15.22 -22.27 -8.41
C ALA A 120 -16.41 -22.31 -7.43
N SER A 121 -16.23 -21.88 -6.16
CA SER A 121 -17.31 -21.79 -5.18
C SER A 121 -18.36 -20.74 -5.54
N GLU A 122 -18.01 -19.74 -6.36
CA GLU A 122 -18.86 -18.67 -6.87
C GLU A 122 -19.15 -18.82 -8.37
N ASN A 123 -19.19 -20.05 -8.90
CA ASN A 123 -19.46 -20.36 -10.30
C ASN A 123 -18.52 -19.63 -11.28
N GLY A 124 -17.27 -19.44 -10.87
CA GLY A 124 -16.26 -18.72 -11.65
C GLY A 124 -15.12 -19.61 -12.14
N THR A 125 -14.28 -19.04 -12.97
CA THR A 125 -13.08 -19.69 -13.53
C THR A 125 -11.93 -18.68 -13.67
N LEU A 126 -10.69 -19.18 -13.56
CA LEU A 126 -9.49 -18.49 -14.00
C LEU A 126 -9.10 -19.02 -15.39
N GLU A 127 -8.88 -18.15 -16.34
CA GLU A 127 -8.54 -18.53 -17.72
C GLU A 127 -7.18 -17.94 -18.12
N PHE A 128 -6.39 -18.72 -18.80
CA PHE A 128 -5.25 -18.26 -19.58
C PHE A 128 -5.74 -17.59 -20.87
N LEU A 129 -5.15 -16.45 -21.20
CA LEU A 129 -5.30 -15.77 -22.48
C LEU A 129 -4.03 -15.98 -23.29
N GLU A 130 -4.14 -16.58 -24.48
CA GLU A 130 -3.00 -16.94 -25.30
C GLU A 130 -3.12 -16.36 -26.72
N GLN A 131 -1.98 -15.88 -27.23
CA GLN A 131 -1.81 -15.51 -28.63
C GLN A 131 -0.71 -16.36 -29.25
N ASP A 132 -1.08 -17.18 -30.25
CA ASP A 132 -0.15 -18.08 -30.96
C ASP A 132 0.65 -19.00 -30.02
N GLY A 133 0.00 -19.52 -28.98
CA GLY A 133 0.59 -20.39 -27.95
C GLY A 133 1.42 -19.68 -26.88
N ARG A 134 1.53 -18.34 -26.92
CA ARG A 134 2.17 -17.54 -25.89
C ARG A 134 1.14 -17.00 -24.89
N LEU A 135 1.38 -17.17 -23.61
CA LEU A 135 0.57 -16.58 -22.55
C LEU A 135 0.73 -15.05 -22.58
N VAL A 136 -0.39 -14.35 -22.72
CA VAL A 136 -0.47 -12.89 -22.80
C VAL A 136 -1.40 -12.29 -21.75
N GLY A 137 -2.09 -13.12 -20.98
CA GLY A 137 -2.97 -12.64 -19.92
C GLY A 137 -3.61 -13.74 -19.09
N LEU A 138 -4.21 -13.30 -18.00
CA LEU A 138 -5.11 -14.07 -17.13
C LEU A 138 -6.40 -13.29 -17.00
N ASP A 139 -7.52 -14.00 -17.07
CA ASP A 139 -8.86 -13.42 -16.96
C ASP A 139 -9.73 -14.27 -16.03
N ALA A 140 -10.44 -13.66 -15.10
CA ALA A 140 -11.30 -14.38 -14.18
C ALA A 140 -12.65 -13.69 -13.97
N TYR A 141 -13.68 -14.51 -13.95
CA TYR A 141 -15.05 -14.12 -13.64
C TYR A 141 -15.62 -15.03 -12.57
N TRP A 142 -16.57 -14.53 -11.79
CA TRP A 142 -17.35 -15.27 -10.83
C TRP A 142 -18.80 -14.76 -10.77
N GLY A 143 -19.64 -15.34 -9.92
CA GLY A 143 -21.02 -14.92 -9.67
C GLY A 143 -22.06 -15.88 -10.24
N TRP A 144 -23.10 -16.16 -9.45
CA TRP A 144 -24.20 -17.07 -9.78
C TRP A 144 -25.30 -16.39 -10.57
N GLU A 145 -25.79 -15.26 -10.09
CA GLU A 145 -26.89 -14.52 -10.72
C GLU A 145 -26.37 -13.46 -11.69
N VAL A 146 -25.35 -12.72 -11.27
CA VAL A 146 -24.66 -11.70 -12.06
C VAL A 146 -23.20 -12.10 -12.19
N ARG A 147 -22.74 -12.21 -13.43
CA ARG A 147 -21.33 -12.52 -13.70
C ARG A 147 -20.49 -11.27 -13.53
N GLU A 148 -19.62 -11.26 -12.54
CA GLU A 148 -18.72 -10.17 -12.22
C GLU A 148 -17.31 -10.47 -12.70
N HIS A 149 -16.61 -9.44 -13.16
CA HIS A 149 -15.22 -9.53 -13.55
C HIS A 149 -14.34 -9.43 -12.30
N ARG A 150 -13.62 -10.52 -11.97
CA ARG A 150 -12.81 -10.61 -10.75
C ARG A 150 -11.41 -10.04 -10.95
N LEU A 151 -10.73 -10.38 -12.06
CA LEU A 151 -9.42 -9.84 -12.43
C LEU A 151 -9.18 -9.96 -13.93
N LEU A 152 -8.37 -9.04 -14.44
CA LEU A 152 -7.77 -9.11 -15.77
C LEU A 152 -6.31 -8.64 -15.67
N TYR A 153 -5.39 -9.59 -15.79
CA TYR A 153 -3.97 -9.31 -15.89
C TYR A 153 -3.52 -9.66 -17.30
N ALA A 154 -3.48 -8.69 -18.20
CA ALA A 154 -3.10 -8.90 -19.56
C ALA A 154 -2.15 -7.80 -20.04
N GLU A 155 -1.41 -8.09 -21.11
CA GLU A 155 -0.50 -7.11 -21.72
C GLU A 155 -1.27 -5.93 -22.29
N ASP A 156 -0.67 -4.73 -22.24
CA ASP A 156 -1.29 -3.47 -22.65
C ASP A 156 -1.75 -3.46 -24.12
N ALA A 157 -1.09 -4.27 -24.98
CA ALA A 157 -1.50 -4.44 -26.38
C ALA A 157 -2.89 -5.05 -26.57
N TYR A 158 -3.40 -5.75 -25.54
CA TYR A 158 -4.68 -6.46 -25.60
C TYR A 158 -5.77 -5.81 -24.73
N THR A 159 -5.44 -4.76 -23.98
CA THR A 159 -6.33 -4.12 -23.02
C THR A 159 -6.55 -2.64 -23.28
N VAL A 160 -7.64 -2.12 -22.74
CA VAL A 160 -7.90 -0.68 -22.60
C VAL A 160 -8.21 -0.38 -21.14
N LYS A 161 -7.65 0.70 -20.60
CA LYS A 161 -7.98 1.20 -19.28
C LYS A 161 -9.35 1.85 -19.32
N THR A 162 -10.30 1.36 -18.51
CA THR A 162 -11.68 1.85 -18.48
C THR A 162 -11.99 2.76 -17.30
N GLY A 163 -11.13 2.73 -16.28
CA GLY A 163 -11.29 3.57 -15.10
C GLY A 163 -10.13 3.45 -14.13
N GLU A 164 -10.20 4.28 -13.08
CA GLU A 164 -9.31 4.22 -11.93
C GLU A 164 -10.04 4.79 -10.73
N LYS A 165 -9.88 4.17 -9.57
CA LYS A 165 -10.48 4.64 -8.31
C LYS A 165 -9.56 4.40 -7.14
N PRO A 166 -9.65 5.22 -6.06
CA PRO A 166 -9.02 4.91 -4.79
C PRO A 166 -9.49 3.54 -4.28
N TRP A 167 -8.56 2.75 -3.74
CA TRP A 167 -8.86 1.36 -3.38
C TRP A 167 -8.53 1.04 -1.93
N ASN A 168 -7.27 0.86 -1.60
CA ASN A 168 -6.86 0.51 -0.24
C ASN A 168 -6.72 1.75 0.64
N MET A 169 -7.20 1.66 1.87
CA MET A 169 -6.82 2.56 2.94
C MET A 169 -5.89 1.85 3.92
N ALA A 170 -4.89 2.58 4.42
CA ALA A 170 -4.00 2.09 5.46
C ALA A 170 -3.93 3.06 6.64
N ARG A 171 -3.57 2.50 7.80
CA ARG A 171 -3.34 3.21 9.06
C ARG A 171 -1.92 2.91 9.54
N LEU A 172 -1.18 3.96 9.88
CA LEU A 172 0.10 3.83 10.57
C LEU A 172 -0.09 3.17 11.93
N THR A 173 0.61 2.08 12.18
CA THR A 173 0.60 1.39 13.47
C THR A 173 1.93 1.51 14.20
N ASN A 174 3.06 1.57 13.48
CA ASN A 174 4.37 1.78 14.07
C ASN A 174 5.24 2.65 13.14
N ILE A 175 5.48 3.90 13.54
CA ILE A 175 6.25 4.88 12.77
C ILE A 175 7.71 4.42 12.55
N GLY A 176 8.33 3.78 13.55
CA GLY A 176 9.71 3.29 13.45
C GLY A 176 9.84 2.18 12.43
N ALA A 177 8.92 1.21 12.47
CA ALA A 177 8.87 0.10 11.52
C ALA A 177 8.56 0.57 10.09
N LEU A 178 7.68 1.57 9.95
CA LEU A 178 7.37 2.16 8.64
C LEU A 178 8.58 2.87 8.06
N LEU A 179 9.14 3.85 8.77
CA LEU A 179 10.21 4.70 8.26
C LEU A 179 11.54 3.96 8.04
N ALA A 180 11.76 2.85 8.74
CA ALA A 180 12.93 2.00 8.50
C ALA A 180 12.96 1.38 7.10
N ALA A 181 11.83 1.27 6.42
CA ALA A 181 11.72 0.70 5.08
C ALA A 181 11.91 1.71 3.94
N PHE A 182 11.93 3.00 4.26
CA PHE A 182 12.11 4.06 3.27
C PHE A 182 13.54 4.57 3.29
N GLY A 183 14.03 4.97 2.13
CA GLY A 183 15.39 5.47 1.94
C GLY A 183 15.43 6.69 1.02
N LEU A 184 16.65 7.05 0.61
CA LEU A 184 16.87 8.08 -0.39
C LEU A 184 16.82 7.47 -1.80
N LYS A 185 16.30 8.23 -2.74
CA LYS A 185 16.41 7.92 -4.18
C LYS A 185 17.88 7.70 -4.55
N GLN A 186 18.15 6.71 -5.37
CA GLN A 186 19.49 6.46 -5.87
C GLN A 186 20.00 7.67 -6.66
N ALA A 187 21.27 8.06 -6.41
CA ALA A 187 21.90 9.12 -7.19
C ALA A 187 22.22 8.60 -8.60
N GLU A 188 22.01 9.45 -9.62
CA GLU A 188 22.40 9.15 -11.01
C GLU A 188 23.93 8.99 -11.18
N GLN A 189 24.71 9.58 -10.29
CA GLN A 189 26.16 9.45 -10.27
C GLN A 189 26.61 8.74 -8.98
N GLN A 190 27.27 7.61 -9.11
CA GLN A 190 27.90 6.89 -8.00
C GLN A 190 29.09 7.71 -7.45
N GLY A 191 28.86 8.45 -6.37
CA GLY A 191 29.92 8.99 -5.52
C GLY A 191 30.33 7.95 -4.47
N GLU A 192 31.58 7.98 -4.01
CA GLU A 192 32.07 7.04 -2.99
C GLU A 192 31.48 7.27 -1.59
N GLU A 193 30.88 8.42 -1.31
CA GLU A 193 30.26 8.74 -0.02
C GLU A 193 28.77 8.40 -0.02
N LYS A 194 28.36 7.54 0.91
CA LYS A 194 26.94 7.23 1.16
C LYS A 194 26.24 8.48 1.68
N ARG A 195 25.25 8.95 0.93
CA ARG A 195 24.44 10.10 1.35
C ARG A 195 23.56 9.73 2.53
N MET A 196 23.52 10.62 3.50
CA MET A 196 22.62 10.53 4.65
C MET A 196 22.00 11.88 4.91
N LEU A 197 20.70 11.93 5.10
CA LEU A 197 19.94 13.11 5.47
C LEU A 197 19.28 12.90 6.83
N THR A 198 19.02 14.00 7.51
CA THR A 198 18.36 13.97 8.82
C THR A 198 17.15 14.90 8.81
N LEU A 199 16.01 14.37 9.21
CA LEU A 199 14.76 15.10 9.34
C LEU A 199 14.18 14.90 10.75
N CYS A 200 13.84 16.01 11.42
CA CYS A 200 13.09 15.96 12.66
C CYS A 200 11.61 15.89 12.36
N ILE A 201 10.90 14.93 12.94
CA ILE A 201 9.47 14.73 12.75
C ILE A 201 8.76 14.99 14.09
N ARG A 202 7.74 15.85 14.06
CA ARG A 202 6.77 15.97 15.15
C ARG A 202 5.47 15.33 14.70
N MET A 203 5.15 14.18 15.31
CA MET A 203 3.95 13.40 15.01
C MET A 203 2.90 13.62 16.09
N ASN A 204 1.67 13.84 15.66
CA ASN A 204 0.51 13.88 16.55
C ASN A 204 -0.45 12.73 16.16
N ASP A 205 -0.40 11.65 16.94
CA ASP A 205 -1.29 10.50 16.82
C ASP A 205 -2.22 10.43 18.05
N PRO A 206 -3.52 10.70 17.91
CA PRO A 206 -4.42 10.73 19.03
C PRO A 206 -4.81 9.34 19.58
N ILE A 207 -4.41 8.25 18.90
CA ILE A 207 -4.80 6.89 19.27
C ILE A 207 -3.59 6.06 19.75
N LEU A 208 -2.46 6.14 19.06
CA LEU A 208 -1.28 5.31 19.31
C LEU A 208 -0.16 6.17 19.90
N GLU A 209 0.10 6.00 21.21
CA GLU A 209 1.08 6.81 21.94
C GLU A 209 2.52 6.61 21.42
N MET A 210 2.89 5.41 20.94
CA MET A 210 4.22 5.14 20.40
C MET A 210 4.52 5.95 19.13
N ASN A 211 3.50 6.34 18.38
CA ASN A 211 3.65 7.20 17.21
C ASN A 211 3.66 8.71 17.60
N ASN A 212 3.37 9.05 18.85
CA ASN A 212 3.18 10.43 19.28
C ASN A 212 4.48 11.00 19.85
N GLY A 213 4.87 12.18 19.39
CA GLY A 213 6.07 12.84 19.91
C GLY A 213 7.03 13.38 18.85
N GLU A 214 8.27 13.58 19.29
CA GLU A 214 9.35 14.10 18.46
C GLU A 214 10.34 12.97 18.13
N PHE A 215 10.71 12.89 16.87
CA PHE A 215 11.60 11.86 16.35
C PHE A 215 12.70 12.47 15.46
N VAL A 216 13.83 11.80 15.40
CA VAL A 216 14.89 12.08 14.44
C VAL A 216 14.96 10.93 13.45
N TRP A 217 14.61 11.18 12.21
CA TRP A 217 14.71 10.24 11.12
C TRP A 217 16.00 10.47 10.35
N THR A 218 16.88 9.48 10.40
CA THR A 218 18.11 9.45 9.60
C THR A 218 17.87 8.58 8.38
N ILE A 219 17.97 9.17 7.20
CA ILE A 219 17.59 8.59 5.92
C ILE A 219 18.84 8.32 5.11
N GLY A 220 19.11 7.07 4.78
CA GLY A 220 20.23 6.66 3.94
C GLY A 220 19.79 6.01 2.64
N GLU A 221 20.70 5.80 1.72
CA GLU A 221 20.46 5.09 0.45
C GLU A 221 20.23 3.58 0.64
N THR A 222 20.77 3.00 1.70
CA THR A 222 20.69 1.54 1.96
C THR A 222 19.88 1.19 3.21
N GLY A 223 19.23 2.17 3.81
CA GLY A 223 18.39 1.98 5.00
C GLY A 223 18.28 3.24 5.83
N SER A 224 17.27 3.26 6.66
CA SER A 224 16.93 4.38 7.52
C SER A 224 16.75 3.95 8.96
N SER A 225 16.82 4.91 9.88
CA SER A 225 16.57 4.67 11.29
C SER A 225 15.80 5.83 11.91
N LEU A 226 14.93 5.51 12.87
CA LEU A 226 14.17 6.48 13.64
C LEU A 226 14.57 6.39 15.11
N LYS A 227 14.78 7.53 15.75
CA LYS A 227 15.03 7.62 17.19
C LYS A 227 14.06 8.64 17.81
N ALA A 228 13.44 8.28 18.92
CA ALA A 228 12.69 9.25 19.70
C ALA A 228 13.66 10.32 20.24
N ARG A 229 13.27 11.58 20.10
CA ARG A 229 14.01 12.70 20.67
C ARG A 229 13.55 12.88 22.12
N LYS A 230 14.47 12.72 23.05
CA LYS A 230 14.22 13.07 24.44
C LYS A 230 14.26 14.59 24.56
N PRO A 231 13.30 15.23 25.25
CA PRO A 231 13.44 16.63 25.61
C PRO A 231 14.69 16.75 26.49
N GLU A 232 15.72 17.38 25.99
CA GLU A 232 16.84 17.77 26.84
C GLU A 232 16.41 18.99 27.67
N PRO A 233 16.70 19.03 28.96
CA PRO A 233 16.56 20.25 29.72
C PRO A 233 17.51 21.30 29.10
N ASP A 234 17.07 22.56 29.03
CA ASP A 234 17.71 23.74 28.45
C ASP A 234 19.12 24.05 29.02
N THR A 235 20.02 23.10 29.04
CA THR A 235 21.38 23.27 29.51
C THR A 235 22.36 22.60 28.56
N CYS A 236 22.76 23.31 27.55
CA CYS A 236 24.15 23.42 27.10
C CYS A 236 24.25 24.09 25.73
N GLY A 237 25.10 25.10 25.64
CA GLY A 237 25.50 25.74 24.40
C GLY A 237 26.12 24.77 23.41
N CYS A 238 25.30 24.07 22.66
CA CYS A 238 25.68 23.25 21.54
C CYS A 238 25.29 23.97 20.27
N THR A 239 26.31 24.27 19.45
CA THR A 239 26.28 24.73 18.09
C THR A 239 24.96 24.50 17.37
N GLU A 240 24.40 25.57 16.81
CA GLU A 240 23.22 25.65 15.97
C GLU A 240 23.31 24.72 14.74
N ASN A 241 23.03 23.43 14.93
CA ASN A 241 22.57 22.64 13.83
C ASN A 241 21.06 22.93 13.70
N VAL A 242 20.71 23.78 12.76
CA VAL A 242 19.31 24.08 12.41
C VAL A 242 18.64 22.76 12.08
N SER A 243 17.91 22.20 13.04
CA SER A 243 17.13 20.99 12.81
C SER A 243 15.98 21.34 11.87
N ILE A 244 15.86 20.61 10.75
CA ILE A 244 14.74 20.75 9.82
C ILE A 244 13.59 19.91 10.35
N TRP A 245 12.44 20.54 10.53
CA TRP A 245 11.26 19.95 11.13
C TRP A 245 10.14 19.72 10.15
N LEU A 246 9.46 18.57 10.28
CA LEU A 246 8.20 18.24 9.66
C LEU A 246 7.17 17.99 10.76
N GLU A 247 6.11 18.77 10.82
CA GLU A 247 4.94 18.51 11.65
C GLU A 247 3.90 17.74 10.81
N THR A 248 3.45 16.60 11.30
CA THR A 248 2.58 15.72 10.51
C THR A 248 1.67 14.86 11.38
N LYS A 249 0.68 14.24 10.73
CA LYS A 249 -0.22 13.24 11.27
C LYS A 249 0.00 11.90 10.59
N PRO A 250 -0.46 10.78 11.20
CA PRO A 250 -0.33 9.45 10.61
C PRO A 250 -0.82 9.34 9.18
N GLU A 251 -2.02 9.83 8.89
CA GLU A 251 -2.65 9.78 7.57
C GLU A 251 -1.92 10.63 6.51
N GLU A 252 -1.30 11.73 6.93
CA GLU A 252 -0.51 12.60 6.06
C GLU A 252 0.79 11.90 5.64
N LEU A 253 1.53 11.38 6.64
CA LEU A 253 2.79 10.69 6.41
C LEU A 253 2.60 9.43 5.54
N VAL A 254 1.58 8.63 5.85
CA VAL A 254 1.25 7.41 5.08
C VAL A 254 0.87 7.78 3.65
N SER A 255 -0.04 8.73 3.45
CA SER A 255 -0.48 9.13 2.11
C SER A 255 0.65 9.61 1.21
N TRP A 256 1.63 10.33 1.80
CA TRP A 256 2.81 10.79 1.08
C TRP A 256 3.79 9.65 0.76
N LEU A 257 4.14 8.83 1.76
CA LEU A 257 5.10 7.73 1.56
C LEU A 257 4.63 6.70 0.54
N PHE A 258 3.31 6.51 0.42
CA PHE A 258 2.72 5.61 -0.59
C PHE A 258 2.33 6.32 -1.89
N GLY A 259 2.82 7.54 -2.12
CA GLY A 259 2.68 8.25 -3.38
C GLY A 259 1.27 8.73 -3.75
N CYS A 260 0.29 8.62 -2.82
CA CYS A 260 -1.10 9.04 -3.09
C CYS A 260 -1.30 10.54 -3.08
N ARG A 261 -0.50 11.26 -2.29
CA ARG A 261 -0.54 12.72 -2.21
C ARG A 261 0.87 13.28 -2.25
N LYS A 262 1.03 14.41 -2.91
CA LYS A 262 2.32 15.12 -2.97
C LYS A 262 2.58 15.90 -1.67
N ALA A 263 3.86 16.10 -1.34
CA ALA A 263 4.27 16.89 -0.18
C ALA A 263 3.67 18.31 -0.20
N GLU A 264 3.58 18.92 -1.38
CA GLU A 264 3.01 20.25 -1.58
C GLU A 264 1.52 20.33 -1.23
N GLU A 265 0.78 19.25 -1.47
CA GLU A 265 -0.66 19.16 -1.18
C GLU A 265 -0.93 18.98 0.31
N ILE A 266 0.02 18.37 1.03
CA ILE A 266 -0.12 18.06 2.46
C ILE A 266 0.48 19.17 3.32
N TRP A 267 1.73 19.56 3.02
CA TRP A 267 2.56 20.41 3.87
C TRP A 267 3.00 21.71 3.20
N GLY A 268 2.25 22.21 2.21
CA GLY A 268 2.63 23.37 1.39
C GLY A 268 3.16 24.56 2.18
N GLY A 269 2.52 24.91 3.31
CA GLY A 269 2.99 26.00 4.18
C GLY A 269 4.31 25.72 4.89
N GLN A 270 4.63 24.45 5.19
CA GLN A 270 5.91 24.06 5.79
C GLN A 270 7.05 24.03 4.76
N LEU A 271 6.73 23.84 3.47
CA LEU A 271 7.70 23.77 2.38
C LEU A 271 8.29 25.14 1.96
N GLU A 272 7.82 26.24 2.56
CA GLU A 272 8.55 27.51 2.50
C GLU A 272 9.97 27.39 3.05
N ASN A 273 10.20 26.43 3.97
CA ASN A 273 11.53 25.99 4.35
C ASN A 273 12.14 25.13 3.22
N LYS A 274 13.05 25.74 2.43
CA LYS A 274 13.70 25.09 1.31
C LYS A 274 14.44 23.80 1.69
N GLY A 275 15.06 23.73 2.88
CA GLY A 275 15.75 22.54 3.34
C GLY A 275 14.78 21.36 3.56
N LEU A 276 13.57 21.63 4.06
CA LEU A 276 12.53 20.60 4.18
C LEU A 276 12.10 20.07 2.81
N ALA A 277 11.81 20.99 1.87
CA ALA A 277 11.43 20.62 0.51
C ALA A 277 12.51 19.76 -0.18
N GLU A 278 13.78 20.13 -0.03
CA GLU A 278 14.93 19.41 -0.59
C GLU A 278 15.08 18.00 0.01
N ILE A 279 14.87 17.84 1.31
CA ILE A 279 14.91 16.52 1.96
C ILE A 279 13.76 15.64 1.47
N LEU A 280 12.53 16.15 1.53
CA LEU A 280 11.35 15.36 1.11
C LEU A 280 11.42 14.94 -0.36
N ALA A 281 11.93 15.78 -1.24
CA ALA A 281 12.11 15.49 -2.67
C ALA A 281 13.09 14.32 -2.93
N GLN A 282 14.03 14.06 -1.99
CA GLN A 282 15.03 13.00 -2.11
C GLN A 282 14.58 11.67 -1.51
N VAL A 283 13.50 11.64 -0.74
CA VAL A 283 12.96 10.39 -0.19
C VAL A 283 12.36 9.56 -1.32
N ASP A 284 12.70 8.27 -1.35
CA ASP A 284 12.15 7.30 -2.27
C ASP A 284 10.79 6.85 -1.74
N THR A 285 9.72 7.30 -2.38
CA THR A 285 8.33 6.98 -2.03
C THR A 285 7.82 5.84 -2.90
N VAL A 286 6.86 5.05 -2.40
CA VAL A 286 6.29 3.93 -3.15
C VAL A 286 5.55 4.45 -4.38
N ASN A 287 5.89 3.89 -5.54
CA ASN A 287 5.22 4.18 -6.80
C ASN A 287 4.27 3.04 -7.19
N GLY A 288 3.02 3.19 -6.79
CA GLY A 288 1.97 2.21 -7.07
C GLY A 288 1.84 1.11 -6.01
N VAL A 289 0.62 0.97 -5.52
CA VAL A 289 0.21 -0.05 -4.54
C VAL A 289 -0.94 -0.87 -5.12
N TYR A 290 -0.83 -2.21 -5.04
CA TYR A 290 -1.87 -3.13 -5.45
C TYR A 290 -2.06 -4.23 -4.39
N LEU A 291 -3.00 -4.00 -3.48
CA LEU A 291 -3.38 -4.94 -2.42
C LEU A 291 -4.83 -5.38 -2.69
N ASP A 292 -4.99 -6.34 -3.59
CA ASP A 292 -6.30 -6.83 -4.04
C ASP A 292 -6.61 -8.14 -3.31
N GLU A 293 -7.00 -8.02 -2.06
CA GLU A 293 -7.54 -9.11 -1.25
C GLU A 293 -9.07 -8.91 -1.16
N ILE A 294 -9.81 -9.59 -2.02
CA ILE A 294 -11.28 -9.69 -1.92
C ILE A 294 -11.58 -11.02 -1.24
N VAL A 295 -12.33 -10.95 -0.15
CA VAL A 295 -12.74 -12.11 0.68
C VAL A 295 -14.25 -12.17 0.69
#